data_1b187bf43f9598b8e12e2c2b1e58593e
#
_entry.id   1b187bf43f9598b8e12e2c2b1e58593e
#
_cell.length_a   1.000
_cell.length_b   1.000
_cell.length_c   1.000
_cell.angle_alpha   90.00
_cell.angle_beta   90.00
_cell.angle_gamma   90.00
#
_symmetry.space_group_name_H-M   'P 1'
#
loop_
_entity.id
_entity.type
_entity.pdbx_description
1 polymer ?
#
loop_
_entity_poly.entity_id
_entity_poly.type
_entity_poly.pdbx_seq_one_letter_code
_entity_poly.pdbx_strand_id
1 'polypeptide(L)'
;FINEFVKKRKFDALILGWSITPDPDQYDIWHSSKTGPDELNHVGYANPEVDRLLEEGRRTFDIEGRKKAYFRIQEILAEEQPLVFLYYPDALPAVHKRIRGIVPAPAGISYNFIQWYVPKGEQRYTTFQQ
;
A
#
# COMPACT_ATOMS: atom_id res chain seq x y z
N PHE A 1 9.99 -11.67 13.83
CA PHE A 1 10.32 -10.24 13.88
C PHE A 1 9.07 -9.39 14.15
N ILE A 2 8.05 -9.43 13.29
CA ILE A 2 6.84 -8.60 13.42
C ILE A 2 6.16 -8.79 14.79
N ASN A 3 5.87 -10.02 15.20
CA ASN A 3 5.14 -10.31 16.43
C ASN A 3 5.93 -9.97 17.71
N GLU A 4 7.25 -10.11 17.68
CA GLU A 4 8.07 -9.93 18.89
C GLU A 4 8.62 -8.51 19.05
N PHE A 5 8.89 -7.83 17.96
CA PHE A 5 9.52 -6.51 18.00
C PHE A 5 8.55 -5.40 17.57
N VAL A 6 7.94 -5.50 16.39
CA VAL A 6 7.11 -4.42 15.85
C VAL A 6 5.83 -4.24 16.64
N LYS A 7 5.02 -5.30 16.79
CA LYS A 7 3.75 -5.25 17.52
C LYS A 7 3.93 -4.91 19.01
N LYS A 8 5.04 -5.33 19.61
CA LYS A 8 5.35 -5.02 21.00
C LYS A 8 6.13 -3.72 21.18
N ARG A 9 6.40 -3.00 20.10
CA ARG A 9 7.20 -1.76 20.08
C ARG A 9 8.56 -1.88 20.81
N LYS A 10 9.22 -3.02 20.64
CA LYS A 10 10.53 -3.31 21.23
C LYS A 10 11.65 -2.99 20.24
N PHE A 11 11.78 -1.74 19.85
CA PHE A 11 12.83 -1.27 18.95
C PHE A 11 13.18 0.19 19.26
N ASP A 12 14.43 0.55 19.09
CA ASP A 12 14.90 1.94 19.15
C ASP A 12 14.77 2.61 17.78
N ALA A 13 15.03 1.87 16.71
CA ALA A 13 14.84 2.28 15.33
C ALA A 13 14.43 1.09 14.48
N LEU A 14 13.64 1.33 13.44
CA LEU A 14 13.08 0.31 12.56
C LEU A 14 12.93 0.84 11.15
N ILE A 15 13.31 0.04 10.14
CA ILE A 15 12.94 0.27 8.74
C ILE A 15 11.82 -0.70 8.41
N LEU A 16 10.68 -0.16 8.01
CA LEU A 16 9.50 -0.92 7.63
C LEU A 16 8.83 -0.28 6.42
N GLY A 17 8.10 -1.07 5.63
CA GLY A 17 7.31 -0.58 4.52
C GLY A 17 5.88 -1.05 4.59
N TRP A 18 4.97 -0.29 3.99
CA TRP A 18 3.59 -0.68 3.79
C TRP A 18 3.31 -0.93 2.31
N SER A 19 2.48 -1.92 2.03
CA SER A 19 1.89 -2.08 0.71
C SER A 19 0.70 -1.14 0.61
N ILE A 20 0.80 -0.14 -0.26
CA ILE A 20 -0.24 0.88 -0.44
C ILE A 20 -1.16 0.45 -1.58
N THR A 21 -2.46 0.56 -1.35
CA THR A 21 -3.49 0.36 -2.37
C THR A 21 -3.66 1.62 -3.24
N PRO A 22 -4.32 1.53 -4.41
CA PRO A 22 -4.67 2.72 -5.20
C PRO A 22 -5.58 3.71 -4.47
N ASP A 23 -6.36 3.27 -3.47
CA ASP A 23 -7.12 4.18 -2.62
C ASP A 23 -6.17 4.85 -1.61
N PRO A 24 -6.22 6.18 -1.45
CA PRO A 24 -5.34 6.93 -0.54
C PRO A 24 -5.68 6.76 0.94
N ASP A 25 -6.64 5.92 1.30
CA ASP A 25 -7.03 5.68 2.69
C ASP A 25 -5.89 5.07 3.50
N GLN A 26 -5.40 5.81 4.48
CA GLN A 26 -4.34 5.42 5.39
C GLN A 26 -4.78 5.48 6.87
N TYR A 27 -6.06 5.33 7.11
CA TYR A 27 -6.65 5.37 8.46
C TYR A 27 -5.95 4.42 9.42
N ASP A 28 -5.71 3.18 9.00
CA ASP A 28 -5.13 2.16 9.88
C ASP A 28 -3.66 2.44 10.24
N ILE A 29 -2.98 3.30 9.46
CA ILE A 29 -1.58 3.68 9.72
C ILE A 29 -1.47 4.91 10.62
N TRP A 30 -2.37 5.88 10.47
CA TRP A 30 -2.21 7.20 11.09
C TRP A 30 -3.24 7.55 12.17
N HIS A 31 -4.43 6.93 12.15
CA HIS A 31 -5.46 7.26 13.13
C HIS A 31 -5.04 6.85 14.55
N SER A 32 -5.27 7.72 15.52
CA SER A 32 -4.86 7.51 16.92
C SER A 32 -5.48 6.26 17.56
N SER A 33 -6.66 5.82 17.11
CA SER A 33 -7.29 4.58 17.59
C SER A 33 -6.58 3.30 17.13
N LYS A 34 -5.64 3.40 16.19
CA LYS A 34 -4.93 2.27 15.55
C LYS A 34 -3.56 1.97 16.18
N THR A 35 -3.45 2.19 17.47
CA THR A 35 -2.21 2.02 18.24
C THR A 35 -2.16 0.71 19.04
N GLY A 36 -3.16 -0.17 18.91
CA GLY A 36 -3.18 -1.48 19.57
C GLY A 36 -2.09 -2.44 19.07
N PRO A 37 -1.88 -3.58 19.75
CA PRO A 37 -0.81 -4.54 19.41
C PRO A 37 -0.90 -5.13 17.99
N ASP A 38 -2.11 -5.27 17.46
CA ASP A 38 -2.38 -5.82 16.14
C ASP A 38 -2.73 -4.76 15.08
N GLU A 39 -2.60 -3.48 15.46
CA GLU A 39 -2.89 -2.34 14.61
C GLU A 39 -1.62 -1.79 13.95
N LEU A 40 -1.77 -0.96 12.91
CA LEU A 40 -0.65 -0.55 12.05
C LEU A 40 0.01 0.78 12.43
N ASN A 41 -0.57 1.54 13.35
CA ASN A 41 0.04 2.77 13.85
C ASN A 41 1.17 2.43 14.85
N HIS A 42 2.26 1.90 14.33
CA HIS A 42 3.37 1.39 15.14
C HIS A 42 4.14 2.48 15.89
N VAL A 43 4.12 3.71 15.39
CA VAL A 43 4.82 4.84 16.00
C VAL A 43 4.02 5.51 17.12
N GLY A 44 2.74 5.16 17.26
CA GLY A 44 1.87 5.77 18.27
C GLY A 44 1.49 7.21 17.94
N TYR A 45 1.45 7.56 16.65
CA TYR A 45 1.06 8.89 16.20
C TYR A 45 -0.36 9.23 16.61
N ALA A 46 -0.57 10.47 17.05
CA ALA A 46 -1.88 10.96 17.45
C ALA A 46 -1.97 12.47 17.18
N ASN A 47 -2.84 12.82 16.24
CA ASN A 47 -3.16 14.21 15.92
C ASN A 47 -4.67 14.32 15.63
N PRO A 48 -5.44 15.09 16.44
CA PRO A 48 -6.89 15.18 16.28
C PRO A 48 -7.35 15.75 14.93
N GLU A 49 -6.54 16.61 14.28
CA GLU A 49 -6.85 17.11 12.95
C GLU A 49 -6.70 16.00 11.91
N VAL A 50 -5.65 15.20 12.00
CA VAL A 50 -5.43 14.06 11.11
C VAL A 50 -6.51 13.00 11.30
N ASP A 51 -6.89 12.68 12.53
CA ASP A 51 -7.97 11.74 12.83
C ASP A 51 -9.28 12.17 12.14
N ARG A 52 -9.68 13.44 12.34
CA ARG A 52 -10.86 14.01 11.71
C ARG A 52 -10.80 13.98 10.18
N LEU A 53 -9.66 14.33 9.59
CA LEU A 53 -9.48 14.33 8.14
C LEU A 53 -9.51 12.92 7.54
N LEU A 54 -8.99 11.92 8.23
CA LEU A 54 -9.07 10.51 7.83
C LEU A 54 -10.52 10.02 7.82
N GLU A 55 -11.29 10.36 8.86
CA GLU A 55 -12.72 10.05 8.92
C GLU A 55 -13.52 10.77 7.82
N GLU A 56 -13.22 12.04 7.58
CA GLU A 56 -13.86 12.83 6.53
C GLU A 56 -13.56 12.24 5.14
N GLY A 57 -12.31 11.86 4.86
CA GLY A 57 -11.90 11.23 3.62
C GLY A 57 -12.65 9.92 3.35
N ARG A 58 -12.96 9.13 4.38
CA ARG A 58 -13.78 7.90 4.27
C ARG A 58 -15.25 8.16 4.00
N ARG A 59 -15.80 9.27 4.48
CA ARG A 59 -17.22 9.62 4.32
C ARG A 59 -17.50 10.41 3.04
N THR A 60 -16.47 11.00 2.42
CA THR A 60 -16.58 11.86 1.25
C THR A 60 -16.46 11.04 -0.02
N PHE A 61 -17.49 11.04 -0.86
CA PHE A 61 -17.48 10.38 -2.18
C PHE A 61 -16.95 11.28 -3.30
N ASP A 62 -17.04 12.60 -3.10
CA ASP A 62 -16.50 13.58 -4.04
C ASP A 62 -14.97 13.53 -4.09
N ILE A 63 -14.41 13.38 -5.29
CA ILE A 63 -12.96 13.24 -5.51
C ILE A 63 -12.21 14.47 -5.04
N GLU A 64 -12.70 15.68 -5.32
CA GLU A 64 -12.02 16.91 -4.95
C GLU A 64 -12.07 17.17 -3.43
N GLY A 65 -13.18 16.82 -2.78
CA GLY A 65 -13.29 16.86 -1.33
C GLY A 65 -12.31 15.88 -0.66
N ARG A 66 -12.27 14.64 -1.13
CA ARG A 66 -11.29 13.64 -0.65
C ARG A 66 -9.86 14.11 -0.85
N LYS A 67 -9.54 14.63 -2.02
CA LYS A 67 -8.21 15.14 -2.35
C LYS A 67 -7.75 16.24 -1.39
N LYS A 68 -8.63 17.19 -1.05
CA LYS A 68 -8.33 18.24 -0.07
C LYS A 68 -7.99 17.66 1.30
N ALA A 69 -8.78 16.71 1.79
CA ALA A 69 -8.54 16.07 3.07
C ALA A 69 -7.17 15.35 3.09
N TYR A 70 -6.89 14.51 2.10
CA TYR A 70 -5.62 13.77 2.04
C TYR A 70 -4.40 14.66 1.79
N PHE A 71 -4.51 15.72 1.02
CA PHE A 71 -3.41 16.68 0.87
C PHE A 71 -3.08 17.38 2.19
N ARG A 72 -4.11 17.78 2.94
CA ARG A 72 -3.89 18.38 4.26
C ARG A 72 -3.25 17.41 5.24
N ILE A 73 -3.65 16.13 5.23
CA ILE A 73 -2.98 15.08 6.00
C ILE A 73 -1.49 14.99 5.62
N GLN A 74 -1.16 14.99 4.33
CA GLN A 74 0.22 14.92 3.86
C GLN A 74 1.06 16.14 4.33
N GLU A 75 0.49 17.34 4.31
CA GLU A 75 1.15 18.53 4.84
C GLU A 75 1.49 18.38 6.32
N ILE A 76 0.50 17.98 7.13
CA ILE A 76 0.70 17.80 8.58
C ILE A 76 1.77 16.73 8.84
N LEU A 77 1.68 15.58 8.17
CA LEU A 77 2.68 14.51 8.33
C LEU A 77 4.08 14.94 7.87
N ALA A 78 4.18 15.80 6.85
CA ALA A 78 5.46 16.34 6.41
C ALA A 78 6.04 17.37 7.40
N GLU A 79 5.20 18.11 8.12
CA GLU A 79 5.63 19.03 9.17
C GLU A 79 6.02 18.31 10.46
N GLU A 80 5.20 17.36 10.91
CA GLU A 80 5.39 16.66 12.19
C GLU A 80 6.40 15.50 12.13
N GLN A 81 6.66 14.97 10.94
CA GLN A 81 7.65 13.91 10.70
C GLN A 81 7.56 12.72 11.68
N PRO A 82 6.39 12.07 11.86
CA PRO A 82 6.27 10.92 12.74
C PRO A 82 7.12 9.72 12.27
N LEU A 83 7.49 9.73 10.99
CA LEU A 83 8.40 8.79 10.35
C LEU A 83 9.37 9.54 9.44
N VAL A 84 10.50 8.92 9.14
CA VAL A 84 11.39 9.34 8.05
C VAL A 84 10.95 8.61 6.78
N PHE A 85 10.36 9.35 5.84
CA PHE A 85 9.96 8.80 4.53
C PHE A 85 11.21 8.64 3.66
N LEU A 86 11.60 7.41 3.35
CA LEU A 86 12.84 7.12 2.62
C LEU A 86 12.63 7.10 1.11
N TYR A 87 11.82 6.17 0.62
CA TYR A 87 11.59 5.98 -0.82
C TYR A 87 10.39 5.08 -1.11
N TYR A 88 9.91 5.14 -2.34
CA TYR A 88 9.03 4.16 -2.93
C TYR A 88 9.84 3.25 -3.85
N PRO A 89 9.94 1.95 -3.57
CA PRO A 89 10.64 1.04 -4.46
C PRO A 89 9.83 0.80 -5.73
N ASP A 90 10.52 0.80 -6.89
CA ASP A 90 9.91 0.34 -8.12
C ASP A 90 9.68 -1.18 -8.09
N ALA A 91 8.52 -1.62 -8.56
CA ALA A 91 8.27 -3.03 -8.78
C ALA A 91 8.98 -3.48 -10.07
N LEU A 92 9.99 -4.35 -9.94
CA LEU A 92 10.77 -4.88 -11.06
C LEU A 92 10.47 -6.37 -11.28
N PRO A 93 9.28 -6.72 -11.80
CA PRO A 93 8.90 -8.11 -12.00
C PRO A 93 9.69 -8.73 -13.17
N ALA A 94 10.29 -9.88 -12.93
CA ALA A 94 10.88 -10.69 -13.98
C ALA A 94 9.84 -11.64 -14.57
N VAL A 95 9.56 -11.52 -15.86
CA VAL A 95 8.60 -12.37 -16.55
C VAL A 95 9.26 -13.14 -17.69
N HIS A 96 8.96 -14.44 -17.78
CA HIS A 96 9.52 -15.26 -18.85
C HIS A 96 8.98 -14.78 -20.22
N LYS A 97 9.90 -14.64 -21.18
CA LYS A 97 9.60 -14.06 -22.53
C LYS A 97 8.47 -14.73 -23.32
N ARG A 98 8.11 -15.99 -22.98
CA ARG A 98 6.99 -16.69 -23.64
C ARG A 98 5.61 -16.16 -23.22
N ILE A 99 5.50 -15.44 -22.11
CA ILE A 99 4.24 -14.85 -21.66
C ILE A 99 4.00 -13.58 -22.45
N ARG A 100 2.83 -13.48 -23.07
CA ARG A 100 2.38 -12.33 -23.86
C ARG A 100 1.14 -11.70 -23.26
N GLY A 101 0.77 -10.51 -23.74
CA GLY A 101 -0.42 -9.78 -23.31
C GLY A 101 -0.27 -9.00 -22.03
N ILE A 102 0.96 -8.85 -21.52
CA ILE A 102 1.23 -8.07 -20.30
C ILE A 102 1.13 -6.58 -20.63
N VAL A 103 0.31 -5.86 -19.90
CA VAL A 103 0.19 -4.40 -19.97
C VAL A 103 0.57 -3.84 -18.60
N PRO A 104 1.68 -3.11 -18.47
CA PRO A 104 2.05 -2.43 -17.24
C PRO A 104 0.98 -1.41 -16.84
N ALA A 105 0.63 -1.36 -15.56
CA ALA A 105 -0.32 -0.40 -15.02
C ALA A 105 0.09 0.03 -13.61
N PRO A 106 -0.35 1.21 -13.14
CA PRO A 106 -0.12 1.66 -11.77
C PRO A 106 -0.64 0.67 -10.70
N ALA A 107 -1.67 -0.11 -11.04
CA ALA A 107 -2.21 -1.17 -10.17
C ALA A 107 -1.33 -2.44 -10.11
N GLY A 108 -0.14 -2.42 -10.72
CA GLY A 108 0.82 -3.52 -10.73
C GLY A 108 0.76 -4.35 -12.00
N ILE A 109 1.76 -5.24 -12.14
CA ILE A 109 1.92 -6.07 -13.33
C ILE A 109 0.74 -7.03 -13.59
N SER A 110 0.09 -7.48 -12.53
CA SER A 110 -1.05 -8.42 -12.63
C SER A 110 -2.38 -7.77 -13.02
N TYR A 111 -2.40 -6.46 -13.24
CA TYR A 111 -3.62 -5.71 -13.57
C TYR A 111 -4.47 -6.36 -14.66
N ASN A 112 -3.85 -6.82 -15.75
CA ASN A 112 -4.54 -7.46 -16.86
C ASN A 112 -4.25 -8.97 -16.97
N PHE A 113 -3.98 -9.65 -15.85
CA PHE A 113 -3.58 -11.06 -15.81
C PHE A 113 -4.49 -11.99 -16.63
N ILE A 114 -5.79 -11.71 -16.68
CA ILE A 114 -6.77 -12.48 -17.46
C ILE A 114 -6.48 -12.50 -18.98
N GLN A 115 -5.70 -11.52 -19.46
CA GLN A 115 -5.32 -11.39 -20.87
C GLN A 115 -3.96 -12.02 -21.19
N TRP A 116 -3.27 -12.55 -20.18
CA TRP A 116 -1.97 -13.15 -20.36
C TRP A 116 -2.11 -14.52 -21.03
N TYR A 117 -1.24 -14.79 -21.97
CA TYR A 117 -1.24 -16.07 -22.67
C TYR A 117 0.17 -16.51 -23.05
N VAL A 118 0.32 -17.80 -23.31
CA VAL A 118 1.52 -18.37 -23.95
C VAL A 118 1.08 -18.85 -25.34
N PRO A 119 1.71 -18.37 -26.44
CA PRO A 119 1.42 -18.84 -27.78
C PRO A 119 1.48 -20.37 -27.86
N LYS A 120 0.59 -20.98 -28.63
CA LYS A 120 0.42 -22.44 -28.68
C LYS A 120 1.74 -23.18 -28.98
N GLY A 121 2.57 -22.64 -29.87
CA GLY A 121 3.88 -23.21 -30.21
C GLY A 121 4.97 -23.04 -29.13
N GLU A 122 4.74 -22.21 -28.11
CA GLU A 122 5.69 -21.97 -27.01
C GLU A 122 5.24 -22.64 -25.71
N GLN A 123 4.09 -23.33 -25.69
CA GLN A 123 3.58 -24.05 -24.54
C GLN A 123 4.41 -25.30 -24.29
N ARG A 124 4.92 -25.47 -23.06
CA ARG A 124 5.73 -26.64 -22.69
C ARG A 124 4.91 -27.84 -22.26
N TYR A 125 3.68 -27.59 -21.81
CA TYR A 125 2.77 -28.62 -21.31
C TYR A 125 1.44 -28.45 -22.01
N THR A 126 1.06 -29.42 -22.82
CA THR A 126 -0.32 -29.60 -23.26
C THR A 126 -1.00 -30.46 -22.19
N THR A 127 -1.57 -29.78 -21.18
CA THR A 127 -2.49 -30.47 -20.28
C THR A 127 -3.73 -30.86 -21.07
N PHE A 128 -4.11 -32.10 -20.92
CA PHE A 128 -5.25 -32.83 -21.44
C PHE A 128 -4.91 -33.75 -22.63
N GLN A 129 -4.12 -34.78 -22.38
CA GLN A 129 -4.51 -36.08 -22.88
C GLN A 129 -5.55 -36.63 -21.86
N GLN A 130 -6.82 -36.59 -22.26
CA GLN A 130 -7.83 -37.48 -21.71
C GLN A 130 -7.60 -38.88 -22.23
#